data_406c5de83ab1a94b0be102ce2762ebc7
#
_entry.id   406c5de83ab1a94b0be102ce2762ebc7
#
_cell.length_a   1.000
_cell.length_b   1.000
_cell.length_c   1.000
_cell.angle_alpha   90.00
_cell.angle_beta   90.00
_cell.angle_gamma   90.00
#
_symmetry.space_group_name_H-M   'P 1'
#
loop_
_entity.id
_entity.type
_entity.pdbx_description
1 polymer ?
#
loop_
_entity_poly.entity_id
_entity_poly.type
_entity_poly.pdbx_seq_one_letter_code
_entity_poly.pdbx_strand_id
1 'polypeptide(L)' 'MSNAKLNLMVSVFKRRMVAGETFEEVATDYPKLTDEDLEHIRAALGID' A
#
# COMPACT_ATOMS: atom_id res chain seq x y z
N MET A 1 4.81 3.15 10.89
CA MET A 1 4.47 1.71 10.80
C MET A 1 5.75 0.88 10.89
N SER A 2 5.70 -0.30 11.47
CA SER A 2 6.87 -1.16 11.58
C SER A 2 7.27 -1.72 10.22
N ASN A 3 8.54 -2.16 10.11
CA ASN A 3 9.01 -2.76 8.85
C ASN A 3 8.20 -4.02 8.49
N ALA A 4 7.85 -4.82 9.49
CA ALA A 4 7.07 -6.03 9.24
C ALA A 4 5.68 -5.69 8.70
N LYS A 5 5.03 -4.69 9.28
CA LYS A 5 3.73 -4.25 8.82
C LYS A 5 3.82 -3.60 7.43
N LEU A 6 4.86 -2.80 7.20
CA LEU A 6 5.07 -2.21 5.89
C LEU A 6 5.23 -3.28 4.81
N ASN A 7 6.05 -4.30 5.09
CA ASN A 7 6.26 -5.40 4.14
C ASN A 7 4.95 -6.13 3.84
N LEU A 8 4.15 -6.37 4.88
CA LEU A 8 2.85 -7.02 4.69
C LEU A 8 1.95 -6.17 3.80
N MET A 9 1.86 -4.87 4.08
CA MET A 9 1.00 -3.97 3.32
C MET A 9 1.48 -3.83 1.87
N VAL A 10 2.78 -3.75 1.66
CA VAL A 10 3.34 -3.69 0.30
C VAL A 10 2.92 -4.94 -0.49
N SER A 11 2.99 -6.12 0.13
CA SER A 11 2.59 -7.36 -0.51
C SER A 11 1.10 -7.37 -0.86
N VAL A 12 0.25 -6.88 0.05
CA VAL A 12 -1.19 -6.80 -0.18
C VAL A 12 -1.49 -5.85 -1.34
N PHE A 13 -0.91 -4.65 -1.31
CA PHE A 13 -1.13 -3.66 -2.36
C PHE A 13 -0.66 -4.18 -3.71
N LYS A 14 0.53 -4.76 -3.75
CA LYS A 14 1.09 -5.28 -5.00
C LYS A 14 0.18 -6.34 -5.61
N ARG A 15 -0.27 -7.29 -4.79
CA ARG A 15 -1.13 -8.37 -5.27
C ARG A 15 -2.43 -7.85 -5.84
N ARG A 16 -3.07 -6.92 -5.15
CA ARG A 16 -4.35 -6.36 -5.59
C ARG A 16 -4.19 -5.50 -6.84
N MET A 17 -3.09 -4.74 -6.93
CA MET A 17 -2.83 -3.91 -8.10
C MET A 17 -2.53 -4.77 -9.33
N VAL A 18 -1.81 -5.88 -9.16
CA VAL A 18 -1.58 -6.82 -10.25
C VAL A 18 -2.91 -7.41 -10.73
N ALA A 19 -3.86 -7.59 -9.80
CA ALA A 19 -5.20 -8.07 -10.15
C ALA A 19 -6.09 -7.02 -10.84
N GLY A 20 -5.59 -5.78 -10.97
CA GLY A 20 -6.29 -4.74 -11.72
C GLY A 20 -6.83 -3.58 -10.89
N GLU A 21 -6.63 -3.58 -9.57
CA GLU A 21 -7.10 -2.48 -8.72
C GLU A 21 -6.10 -1.34 -8.73
N THR A 22 -6.59 -0.11 -8.54
CA THR A 22 -5.70 1.04 -8.41
C THR A 22 -5.22 1.17 -6.97
N PHE A 23 -4.13 1.92 -6.79
CA PHE A 23 -3.60 2.19 -5.46
C PHE A 23 -4.67 2.80 -4.55
N GLU A 24 -5.41 3.77 -5.07
CA GLU A 24 -6.48 4.45 -4.31
C GLU A 24 -7.59 3.48 -3.90
N GLU A 25 -7.96 2.58 -4.79
CA GLU A 25 -9.00 1.59 -4.47
C GLU A 25 -8.56 0.70 -3.32
N VAL A 26 -7.31 0.24 -3.35
CA VAL A 26 -6.78 -0.59 -2.27
C VAL A 26 -6.70 0.20 -0.98
N ALA A 27 -6.22 1.45 -1.03
CA ALA A 27 -6.09 2.31 0.14
C ALA A 27 -7.44 2.56 0.82
N THR A 28 -8.51 2.63 0.05
CA THR A 28 -9.86 2.84 0.59
C THR A 28 -10.27 1.73 1.56
N ASP A 29 -9.79 0.50 1.34
CA ASP A 29 -10.08 -0.63 2.21
C ASP A 29 -9.31 -0.59 3.53
N TYR A 30 -8.32 0.29 3.65
CA TYR A 30 -7.46 0.41 4.82
C TYR A 30 -7.48 1.84 5.36
N PRO A 31 -8.63 2.30 5.88
CA PRO A 31 -8.78 3.71 6.28
C PRO A 31 -7.91 4.11 7.47
N LYS A 32 -7.33 3.15 8.17
CA LYS A 32 -6.43 3.45 9.29
C LYS A 32 -5.02 3.81 8.84
N LEU A 33 -4.67 3.57 7.58
CA LEU A 33 -3.38 3.97 7.06
C LEU A 33 -3.36 5.49 6.89
N THR A 34 -2.30 6.12 7.44
CA THR A 34 -2.12 7.56 7.31
C THR A 34 -1.56 7.90 5.93
N ASP A 35 -1.59 9.18 5.58
CA ASP A 35 -0.97 9.64 4.33
C ASP A 35 0.52 9.29 4.29
N GLU A 36 1.20 9.39 5.43
CA GLU A 36 2.60 9.01 5.55
C GLU A 36 2.80 7.52 5.30
N ASP A 37 1.92 6.69 5.86
CA ASP A 37 1.97 5.25 5.64
C ASP A 37 1.80 4.92 4.15
N LEU A 38 0.85 5.57 3.50
CA LEU A 38 0.61 5.37 2.08
C LEU A 38 1.79 5.80 1.22
N GLU A 39 2.47 6.88 1.62
CA GLU A 39 3.68 7.31 0.92
C GLU A 39 4.79 6.28 1.03
N HIS A 40 4.96 5.68 2.22
CA HIS A 40 5.95 4.64 2.41
C HIS A 40 5.66 3.42 1.55
N ILE A 41 4.39 3.04 1.46
CA ILE A 41 3.97 1.90 0.63
C ILE A 41 4.23 2.22 -0.84
N ARG A 42 3.87 3.41 -1.26
CA ARG A 42 4.05 3.86 -2.64
C ARG A 42 5.53 3.85 -3.04
N ALA A 43 6.38 4.36 -2.16
CA ALA A 43 7.82 4.38 -2.39
C ALA A 43 8.38 2.96 -2.50
N ALA A 44 7.91 2.05 -1.64
CA ALA A 44 8.35 0.66 -1.65
C ALA A 44 7.90 -0.07 -2.91
N LEU A 45 6.76 0.32 -3.47
CA LEU A 45 6.27 -0.24 -4.73
C LEU A 45 6.93 0.38 -5.96
N GLY A 46 7.64 1.50 -5.79
CA GLY A 46 8.28 2.18 -6.90
C GLY A 46 7.34 3.02 -7.75
N ILE A 47 6.20 3.40 -7.21
CA ILE A 47 5.25 4.28 -7.90
C ILE A 47 5.37 5.72 -7.38
N ASP A 48 5.34 6.66 -8.26
CA ASP A 48 5.39 8.09 -7.91
C ASP A 48 4.02 8.68 -7.68
#